data_1186a21721a241f351d49c47b9b848b3
#
_entry.id   1186a21721a241f351d49c47b9b848b3
#
_cell.length_a   1.000
_cell.length_b   1.000
_cell.length_c   1.000
_cell.angle_alpha   90.00
_cell.angle_beta   90.00
_cell.angle_gamma   90.00
#
_symmetry.space_group_name_H-M   'P 1'
#
loop_
_entity.id
_entity.type
_entity.pdbx_description
1 polymer ?
#
loop_
_entity_poly.entity_id
_entity_poly.type
_entity_poly.pdbx_seq_one_letter_code
_entity_poly.pdbx_strand_id
1 'polypeptide(L)'
;PLIIMHGENIDWCHTVIRMLMYLVGVAVLALGMSLQTASGLGVAALTCFATTLSMLTGKTLGFWITATYVAYIVAQLAILRSEFQPRILLELFFSTLIGGLTDLFMAGNPLHPTALPTQIATMLLSLAVTAFGVSLVVNMGVVPNAPDGLVQVIAEKLKRRFGDVKVVFDCSHVAASLALSLIFMYNLGGFGVTTAISALFLGHVTNVATKLFAQRFIRAAFGK
;
A
#
# COMPACT_ATOMS: atom_id res chain seq x y z
N PRO A 1 2.48 11.95 15.39
CA PRO A 1 3.64 12.38 16.15
C PRO A 1 4.69 11.29 16.06
N LEU A 2 5.72 11.55 15.26
CA LEU A 2 6.90 10.69 15.14
C LEU A 2 7.59 10.68 16.50
N ILE A 3 7.58 9.56 17.18
CA ILE A 3 8.34 9.37 18.41
C ILE A 3 9.81 9.33 17.99
N ILE A 4 10.46 10.50 18.07
CA ILE A 4 11.91 10.62 18.12
C ILE A 4 12.30 10.01 19.46
N MET A 5 12.94 8.84 19.42
CA MET A 5 13.49 8.18 20.61
C MET A 5 14.67 9.02 21.11
N HIS A 6 14.41 9.91 22.08
CA HIS A 6 15.45 10.53 22.89
C HIS A 6 15.74 9.59 24.05
N GLY A 7 16.94 8.99 24.04
CA GLY A 7 17.68 8.64 25.25
C GLY A 7 17.15 7.57 26.20
N GLU A 8 16.18 6.72 25.81
CA GLU A 8 15.80 5.55 26.63
C GLU A 8 16.47 4.28 26.09
N ASN A 9 16.92 3.41 26.96
CA ASN A 9 17.51 2.11 26.64
C ASN A 9 16.71 1.44 25.53
N ILE A 10 17.35 1.21 24.39
CA ILE A 10 16.73 0.53 23.23
C ILE A 10 16.39 -0.89 23.71
N ASP A 11 15.12 -1.12 23.97
CA ASP A 11 14.61 -2.44 24.30
C ASP A 11 14.63 -3.29 23.02
N TRP A 12 15.75 -3.95 22.79
CA TRP A 12 16.01 -4.75 21.59
C TRP A 12 14.89 -5.73 21.30
N CYS A 13 14.28 -6.30 22.36
CA CYS A 13 13.15 -7.22 22.21
C CYS A 13 11.94 -6.55 21.55
N HIS A 14 11.55 -5.37 22.00
CA HIS A 14 10.44 -4.61 21.42
C HIS A 14 10.74 -4.13 19.99
N THR A 15 11.98 -3.75 19.71
CA THR A 15 12.40 -3.35 18.35
C THR A 15 12.32 -4.53 17.39
N VAL A 16 12.79 -5.71 17.78
CA VAL A 16 12.70 -6.93 16.96
C VAL A 16 11.23 -7.33 16.73
N ILE A 17 10.38 -7.30 17.75
CA ILE A 17 8.96 -7.61 17.64
C ILE A 17 8.28 -6.63 16.65
N ARG A 18 8.57 -5.33 16.75
CA ARG A 18 8.05 -4.31 15.81
C ARG A 18 8.46 -4.59 14.37
N MET A 19 9.73 -4.93 14.15
CA MET A 19 10.23 -5.26 12.82
C MET A 19 9.57 -6.52 12.25
N LEU A 20 9.42 -7.56 13.05
CA LEU A 20 8.73 -8.80 12.65
C LEU A 20 7.26 -8.53 12.30
N MET A 21 6.55 -7.77 13.14
CA MET A 21 5.15 -7.41 12.88
C MET A 21 5.00 -6.53 11.65
N TYR A 22 5.95 -5.63 11.39
CA TYR A 22 6.00 -4.83 10.18
C TYR A 22 6.17 -5.73 8.93
N LEU A 23 7.10 -6.68 8.97
CA LEU A 23 7.32 -7.65 7.88
C LEU A 23 6.08 -8.51 7.61
N VAL A 24 5.42 -8.99 8.67
CA VAL A 24 4.13 -9.68 8.55
C VAL A 24 3.09 -8.77 7.89
N GLY A 25 3.02 -7.50 8.31
CA GLY A 25 2.13 -6.52 7.71
C GLY A 25 2.39 -6.32 6.22
N VAL A 26 3.66 -6.23 5.81
CA VAL A 26 4.08 -6.15 4.40
C VAL A 26 3.64 -7.39 3.62
N ALA A 27 3.84 -8.59 4.16
CA ALA A 27 3.42 -9.83 3.50
C ALA A 27 1.89 -9.92 3.36
N VAL A 28 1.15 -9.56 4.41
CA VAL A 28 -0.33 -9.54 4.38
C VAL A 28 -0.85 -8.49 3.39
N LEU A 29 -0.20 -7.33 3.31
CA LEU A 29 -0.54 -6.30 2.34
C LEU A 29 -0.35 -6.80 0.90
N ALA A 30 0.78 -7.43 0.60
CA ALA A 30 1.06 -8.00 -0.71
C ALA A 30 0.08 -9.13 -1.07
N LEU A 31 -0.30 -9.97 -0.11
CA LEU A 31 -1.35 -10.98 -0.30
C LEU A 31 -2.71 -10.33 -0.63
N GLY A 32 -3.07 -9.26 0.08
CA GLY A 32 -4.28 -8.50 -0.20
C GLY A 32 -4.31 -7.94 -1.63
N MET A 33 -3.20 -7.38 -2.11
CA MET A 33 -3.05 -6.89 -3.49
C MET A 33 -3.20 -8.02 -4.52
N SER A 34 -2.62 -9.18 -4.28
CA SER A 34 -2.78 -10.38 -5.12
C SER A 34 -4.25 -10.82 -5.20
N LEU A 35 -4.95 -10.90 -4.07
CA LEU A 35 -6.37 -11.25 -4.01
C LEU A 35 -7.27 -10.23 -4.71
N GLN A 36 -6.95 -8.93 -4.64
CA GLN A 36 -7.69 -7.89 -5.36
C GLN A 36 -7.61 -8.13 -6.87
N THR A 37 -6.42 -8.40 -7.38
CA THR A 37 -6.22 -8.70 -8.80
C THR A 37 -6.97 -9.97 -9.19
N ALA A 38 -6.92 -11.02 -8.37
CA ALA A 38 -7.63 -12.28 -8.62
C ALA A 38 -9.16 -12.12 -8.64
N SER A 39 -9.73 -11.16 -7.91
CA SER A 39 -11.19 -10.93 -7.90
C SER A 39 -11.76 -10.57 -9.27
N GLY A 40 -10.96 -9.97 -10.16
CA GLY A 40 -11.41 -9.51 -11.47
C GLY A 40 -12.33 -8.29 -11.45
N LEU A 41 -12.63 -7.72 -10.26
CA LEU A 41 -13.52 -6.57 -10.09
C LEU A 41 -12.78 -5.23 -9.97
N GLY A 42 -11.49 -5.20 -10.34
CA GLY A 42 -10.59 -4.05 -10.21
C GLY A 42 -9.72 -4.14 -8.95
N VAL A 43 -8.85 -3.16 -8.79
CA VAL A 43 -7.87 -3.10 -7.69
C VAL A 43 -7.97 -1.80 -6.90
N ALA A 44 -7.24 -1.67 -5.79
CA ALA A 44 -7.22 -0.44 -5.01
C ALA A 44 -6.71 0.75 -5.82
N ALA A 45 -7.17 1.97 -5.47
CA ALA A 45 -6.86 3.21 -6.20
C ALA A 45 -5.36 3.41 -6.44
N LEU A 46 -4.52 3.15 -5.43
CA LEU A 46 -3.06 3.27 -5.52
C LEU A 46 -2.41 2.27 -6.48
N THR A 47 -2.93 1.04 -6.53
CA THR A 47 -2.38 -0.02 -7.38
C THR A 47 -2.97 -0.01 -8.79
N CYS A 48 -4.04 0.75 -9.01
CA CYS A 48 -4.73 0.82 -10.29
C CYS A 48 -3.79 1.23 -11.43
N PHE A 49 -2.95 2.23 -11.21
CA PHE A 49 -1.97 2.69 -12.19
C PHE A 49 -0.92 1.61 -12.52
N ALA A 50 -0.35 0.96 -11.50
CA ALA A 50 0.61 -0.13 -11.70
C ALA A 50 -0.03 -1.34 -12.41
N THR A 51 -1.29 -1.66 -12.09
CA THR A 51 -2.04 -2.74 -12.75
C THR A 51 -2.27 -2.43 -14.23
N THR A 52 -2.65 -1.20 -14.56
CA THR A 52 -2.82 -0.78 -15.96
C THR A 52 -1.52 -0.86 -16.74
N LEU A 53 -0.41 -0.42 -16.15
CA LEU A 53 0.91 -0.56 -16.77
C LEU A 53 1.32 -2.02 -16.96
N SER A 54 1.01 -2.88 -15.99
CA SER A 54 1.23 -4.33 -16.09
C SER A 54 0.46 -4.93 -17.27
N MET A 55 -0.81 -4.60 -17.41
CA MET A 55 -1.67 -5.05 -18.53
C MET A 55 -1.18 -4.54 -19.88
N LEU A 56 -0.73 -3.27 -19.96
CA LEU A 56 -0.23 -2.66 -21.19
C LEU A 56 1.10 -3.25 -21.65
N THR A 57 1.98 -3.57 -20.73
CA THR A 57 3.37 -3.94 -21.07
C THR A 57 3.65 -5.44 -20.99
N GLY A 58 2.71 -6.23 -20.43
CA GLY A 58 2.89 -7.65 -20.19
C GLY A 58 3.92 -7.99 -19.09
N LYS A 59 4.44 -6.98 -18.37
CA LYS A 59 5.33 -7.20 -17.21
C LYS A 59 4.50 -7.46 -15.96
N THR A 60 5.13 -8.08 -14.94
CA THR A 60 4.45 -8.44 -13.70
C THR A 60 3.92 -7.22 -12.94
N LEU A 61 2.86 -7.41 -12.15
CA LEU A 61 2.29 -6.37 -11.31
C LEU A 61 3.32 -5.89 -10.27
N GLY A 62 4.06 -6.82 -9.65
CA GLY A 62 5.08 -6.48 -8.66
C GLY A 62 6.23 -5.65 -9.24
N PHE A 63 6.62 -5.90 -10.50
CA PHE A 63 7.57 -5.04 -11.20
C PHE A 63 7.06 -3.59 -11.27
N TRP A 64 5.81 -3.38 -11.66
CA TRP A 64 5.25 -2.03 -11.79
C TRP A 64 4.94 -1.39 -10.44
N ILE A 65 4.56 -2.16 -9.41
CA ILE A 65 4.46 -1.65 -8.03
C ILE A 65 5.84 -1.12 -7.59
N THR A 66 6.89 -1.92 -7.76
CA THR A 66 8.25 -1.51 -7.40
C THR A 66 8.68 -0.28 -8.19
N ALA A 67 8.48 -0.27 -9.50
CA ALA A 67 8.88 0.86 -10.36
C ALA A 67 8.15 2.16 -9.99
N THR A 68 6.85 2.11 -9.73
CA THR A 68 6.07 3.29 -9.29
C THR A 68 6.50 3.76 -7.90
N TYR A 69 6.78 2.86 -6.98
CA TYR A 69 7.25 3.21 -5.63
C TYR A 69 8.65 3.83 -5.67
N VAL A 70 9.54 3.31 -6.51
CA VAL A 70 10.85 3.95 -6.77
C VAL A 70 10.66 5.37 -7.31
N ALA A 71 9.73 5.57 -8.25
CA ALA A 71 9.43 6.91 -8.77
C ALA A 71 8.93 7.86 -7.67
N TYR A 72 8.10 7.38 -6.71
CA TYR A 72 7.67 8.17 -5.56
C TYR A 72 8.83 8.52 -4.63
N ILE A 73 9.75 7.59 -4.39
CA ILE A 73 10.96 7.83 -3.58
C ILE A 73 11.85 8.89 -4.26
N VAL A 74 12.04 8.79 -5.57
CA VAL A 74 12.79 9.80 -6.33
C VAL A 74 12.12 11.18 -6.24
N ALA A 75 10.78 11.22 -6.34
CA ALA A 75 10.03 12.47 -6.16
C ALA A 75 10.18 13.03 -4.74
N GLN A 76 10.15 12.19 -3.70
CA GLN A 76 10.43 12.60 -2.31
C GLN A 76 11.81 13.23 -2.19
N LEU A 77 12.84 12.58 -2.74
CA LEU A 77 14.23 13.08 -2.72
C LEU A 77 14.34 14.43 -3.42
N ALA A 78 13.68 14.58 -4.57
CA ALA A 78 13.66 15.83 -5.34
C ALA A 78 13.01 16.99 -4.58
N ILE A 79 11.96 16.72 -3.79
CA ILE A 79 11.24 17.71 -2.98
C ILE A 79 12.04 18.05 -1.71
N LEU A 80 12.61 17.06 -1.04
CA LEU A 80 13.33 17.23 0.22
C LEU A 80 14.73 17.86 0.02
N ARG A 81 15.35 17.62 -1.11
CA ARG A 81 16.70 18.13 -1.45
C ARG A 81 17.72 17.91 -0.31
N SER A 82 18.01 18.96 0.47
CA SER A 82 18.99 18.94 1.57
C SER A 82 18.44 18.37 2.89
N GLU A 83 17.14 18.17 3.02
CA GLU A 83 16.48 17.60 4.21
C GLU A 83 16.39 16.06 4.13
N PHE A 84 17.29 15.44 3.38
CA PHE A 84 17.35 14.00 3.17
C PHE A 84 17.43 13.22 4.48
N GLN A 85 16.59 12.22 4.62
CA GLN A 85 16.58 11.30 5.76
C GLN A 85 16.96 9.89 5.29
N PRO A 86 18.01 9.26 5.88
CA PRO A 86 18.48 7.93 5.45
C PRO A 86 17.41 6.83 5.46
N ARG A 87 16.35 6.99 6.26
CA ARG A 87 15.21 6.04 6.31
C ARG A 87 14.45 5.93 5.00
N ILE A 88 14.54 6.91 4.09
CA ILE A 88 13.95 6.83 2.75
C ILE A 88 14.57 5.66 1.95
N LEU A 89 15.82 5.30 2.21
CA LEU A 89 16.45 4.14 1.60
C LEU A 89 15.79 2.82 2.04
N LEU A 90 15.26 2.77 3.27
CA LEU A 90 14.49 1.62 3.74
C LEU A 90 13.14 1.49 3.00
N GLU A 91 12.54 2.62 2.59
CA GLU A 91 11.34 2.59 1.73
C GLU A 91 11.61 1.85 0.42
N LEU A 92 12.79 2.03 -0.17
CA LEU A 92 13.19 1.33 -1.38
C LEU A 92 13.26 -0.19 -1.17
N PHE A 93 13.89 -0.63 -0.07
CA PHE A 93 13.96 -2.04 0.27
C PHE A 93 12.57 -2.65 0.45
N PHE A 94 11.70 -2.01 1.24
CA PHE A 94 10.35 -2.51 1.48
C PHE A 94 9.45 -2.43 0.25
N SER A 95 9.64 -1.43 -0.60
CA SER A 95 8.92 -1.31 -1.89
C SER A 95 9.24 -2.50 -2.82
N THR A 96 10.51 -2.86 -2.91
CA THR A 96 10.94 -4.03 -3.69
C THR A 96 10.39 -5.33 -3.08
N LEU A 97 10.39 -5.43 -1.75
CA LEU A 97 9.83 -6.57 -1.04
C LEU A 97 8.32 -6.72 -1.29
N ILE A 98 7.54 -5.62 -1.21
CA ILE A 98 6.10 -5.63 -1.50
C ILE A 98 5.85 -6.10 -2.94
N GLY A 99 6.57 -5.57 -3.92
CA GLY A 99 6.44 -5.95 -5.32
C GLY A 99 6.76 -7.44 -5.54
N GLY A 100 7.89 -7.92 -5.03
CA GLY A 100 8.30 -9.32 -5.15
C GLY A 100 7.34 -10.29 -4.47
N LEU A 101 6.86 -9.95 -3.26
CA LEU A 101 5.85 -10.76 -2.56
C LEU A 101 4.50 -10.74 -3.29
N THR A 102 4.11 -9.62 -3.91
CA THR A 102 2.88 -9.56 -4.71
C THR A 102 2.96 -10.52 -5.90
N ASP A 103 4.08 -10.52 -6.63
CA ASP A 103 4.28 -11.45 -7.75
C ASP A 103 4.31 -12.91 -7.27
N LEU A 104 4.98 -13.19 -6.16
CA LEU A 104 5.02 -14.52 -5.56
C LEU A 104 3.62 -15.04 -5.21
N PHE A 105 2.83 -14.20 -4.54
CA PHE A 105 1.46 -14.57 -4.18
C PHE A 105 0.54 -14.66 -5.41
N MET A 106 0.73 -13.84 -6.43
CA MET A 106 -0.01 -13.99 -7.69
C MET A 106 0.32 -15.29 -8.40
N ALA A 107 1.57 -15.68 -8.45
CA ALA A 107 2.00 -16.94 -9.06
C ALA A 107 1.49 -18.17 -8.30
N GLY A 108 1.38 -18.09 -6.98
CA GLY A 108 0.86 -19.17 -6.13
C GLY A 108 -0.65 -19.11 -5.85
N ASN A 109 -1.37 -18.13 -6.38
CA ASN A 109 -2.78 -17.95 -6.08
C ASN A 109 -3.68 -18.90 -6.89
N PRO A 110 -4.35 -19.88 -6.25
CA PRO A 110 -5.26 -20.79 -6.94
C PRO A 110 -6.64 -20.19 -7.24
N LEU A 111 -6.92 -18.99 -6.75
CA LEU A 111 -8.23 -18.37 -6.86
C LEU A 111 -8.39 -17.70 -8.23
N HIS A 112 -9.27 -18.27 -9.03
CA HIS A 112 -9.71 -17.71 -10.32
C HIS A 112 -11.25 -17.66 -10.34
N PRO A 113 -11.87 -16.76 -9.54
CA PRO A 113 -13.32 -16.71 -9.44
C PRO A 113 -13.93 -16.27 -10.78
N THR A 114 -14.80 -17.11 -11.32
CA THR A 114 -15.54 -16.84 -12.57
C THR A 114 -16.97 -16.38 -12.33
N ALA A 115 -17.59 -16.84 -11.24
CA ALA A 115 -18.93 -16.46 -10.88
C ALA A 115 -18.95 -15.15 -10.08
N LEU A 116 -19.90 -14.26 -10.37
CA LEU A 116 -20.01 -12.96 -9.70
C LEU A 116 -20.05 -13.06 -8.15
N PRO A 117 -20.78 -14.00 -7.51
CA PRO A 117 -20.76 -14.12 -6.05
C PRO A 117 -19.37 -14.43 -5.49
N THR A 118 -18.59 -15.30 -6.17
CA THR A 118 -17.23 -15.64 -5.74
C THR A 118 -16.26 -14.50 -5.98
N GLN A 119 -16.42 -13.72 -7.04
CA GLN A 119 -15.67 -12.50 -7.29
C GLN A 119 -15.90 -11.47 -6.19
N ILE A 120 -17.17 -11.24 -5.81
CA ILE A 120 -17.52 -10.33 -4.71
C ILE A 120 -16.95 -10.83 -3.38
N ALA A 121 -17.07 -12.12 -3.08
CA ALA A 121 -16.50 -12.69 -1.86
C ALA A 121 -14.97 -12.51 -1.80
N THR A 122 -14.27 -12.77 -2.92
CA THR A 122 -12.81 -12.55 -3.03
C THR A 122 -12.45 -11.07 -2.89
N MET A 123 -13.23 -10.17 -3.48
CA MET A 123 -13.06 -8.73 -3.34
C MET A 123 -13.18 -8.28 -1.87
N LEU A 124 -14.24 -8.70 -1.17
CA LEU A 124 -14.44 -8.35 0.24
C LEU A 124 -13.33 -8.91 1.13
N LEU A 125 -12.93 -10.17 0.89
CA LEU A 125 -11.79 -10.78 1.58
C LEU A 125 -10.50 -9.99 1.32
N SER A 126 -10.24 -9.63 0.07
CA SER A 126 -9.04 -8.87 -0.30
C SER A 126 -8.97 -7.51 0.38
N LEU A 127 -10.10 -6.79 0.46
CA LEU A 127 -10.19 -5.50 1.16
C LEU A 127 -9.91 -5.65 2.67
N ALA A 128 -10.46 -6.70 3.31
CA ALA A 128 -10.21 -6.98 4.72
C ALA A 128 -8.72 -7.31 4.99
N VAL A 129 -8.13 -8.18 4.15
CA VAL A 129 -6.72 -8.57 4.24
C VAL A 129 -5.80 -7.35 4.00
N THR A 130 -6.08 -6.56 2.97
CA THR A 130 -5.33 -5.32 2.69
C THR A 130 -5.41 -4.35 3.86
N ALA A 131 -6.61 -4.10 4.39
CA ALA A 131 -6.82 -3.19 5.51
C ALA A 131 -6.06 -3.64 6.78
N PHE A 132 -6.03 -4.95 7.04
CA PHE A 132 -5.27 -5.50 8.15
C PHE A 132 -3.75 -5.33 7.93
N GLY A 133 -3.24 -5.63 6.73
CA GLY A 133 -1.83 -5.41 6.36
C GLY A 133 -1.41 -3.95 6.50
N VAL A 134 -2.21 -3.02 5.94
CA VAL A 134 -1.99 -1.56 6.08
C VAL A 134 -1.98 -1.15 7.55
N SER A 135 -2.94 -1.68 8.35
CA SER A 135 -3.01 -1.40 9.79
C SER A 135 -1.73 -1.80 10.52
N LEU A 136 -1.19 -2.98 10.24
CA LEU A 136 0.09 -3.42 10.85
C LEU A 136 1.25 -2.53 10.42
N VAL A 137 1.41 -2.28 9.12
CA VAL A 137 2.50 -1.46 8.57
C VAL A 137 2.49 -0.06 9.18
N VAL A 138 1.34 0.60 9.18
CA VAL A 138 1.20 1.98 9.68
C VAL A 138 1.42 2.06 11.19
N ASN A 139 0.85 1.13 11.97
CA ASN A 139 0.93 1.20 13.43
C ASN A 139 2.29 0.77 13.99
N MET A 140 3.04 -0.08 13.28
CA MET A 140 4.41 -0.41 13.69
C MET A 140 5.37 0.76 13.47
N GLY A 141 5.09 1.69 12.56
CA GLY A 141 5.81 2.95 12.39
C GLY A 141 7.30 2.76 12.10
N VAL A 142 7.68 1.67 11.42
CA VAL A 142 9.09 1.42 11.05
C VAL A 142 9.48 2.34 9.91
N VAL A 143 8.76 2.23 8.78
CA VAL A 143 8.95 3.09 7.60
C VAL A 143 7.57 3.33 6.97
N PRO A 144 7.25 4.54 6.51
CA PRO A 144 6.04 4.76 5.74
C PRO A 144 6.10 3.98 4.42
N ASN A 145 4.94 3.59 3.90
CA ASN A 145 4.87 3.07 2.54
C ASN A 145 5.22 4.20 1.55
N ALA A 146 5.97 3.93 0.50
CA ALA A 146 6.49 4.96 -0.42
C ALA A 146 5.44 5.96 -0.95
N PRO A 147 4.22 5.54 -1.37
CA PRO A 147 3.18 6.51 -1.73
C PRO A 147 2.75 7.40 -0.57
N ASP A 148 2.64 6.86 0.63
CA ASP A 148 2.23 7.63 1.82
C ASP A 148 3.36 8.57 2.28
N GLY A 149 4.62 8.16 2.15
CA GLY A 149 5.78 9.01 2.37
C GLY A 149 5.80 10.22 1.44
N LEU A 150 5.54 10.01 0.15
CA LEU A 150 5.46 11.12 -0.82
C LEU A 150 4.30 12.07 -0.49
N VAL A 151 3.12 11.53 -0.17
CA VAL A 151 1.95 12.34 0.25
C VAL A 151 2.28 13.17 1.48
N GLN A 152 2.97 12.59 2.47
CA GLN A 152 3.39 13.31 3.67
C GLN A 152 4.32 14.46 3.33
N VAL A 153 5.36 14.23 2.53
CA VAL A 153 6.32 15.27 2.11
C VAL A 153 5.61 16.40 1.36
N ILE A 154 4.71 16.07 0.45
CA ILE A 154 3.91 17.07 -0.28
C ILE A 154 3.02 17.87 0.69
N ALA A 155 2.33 17.20 1.61
CA ALA A 155 1.45 17.82 2.59
C ALA A 155 2.20 18.82 3.49
N GLU A 156 3.38 18.45 3.96
CA GLU A 156 4.26 19.29 4.77
C GLU A 156 4.73 20.53 3.99
N LYS A 157 5.21 20.36 2.75
CA LYS A 157 5.67 21.48 1.91
C LYS A 157 4.53 22.44 1.51
N LEU A 158 3.33 21.93 1.26
CA LEU A 158 2.16 22.73 0.92
C LEU A 158 1.40 23.27 2.15
N LYS A 159 1.80 22.87 3.37
CA LYS A 159 1.11 23.17 4.63
C LYS A 159 -0.37 22.79 4.59
N ARG A 160 -0.68 21.64 4.00
CA ARG A 160 -2.03 21.08 3.88
C ARG A 160 -2.17 19.84 4.75
N ARG A 161 -3.40 19.40 4.99
CA ARG A 161 -3.67 18.17 5.72
C ARG A 161 -3.28 16.96 4.87
N PHE A 162 -2.67 15.96 5.49
CA PHE A 162 -2.30 14.70 4.82
C PHE A 162 -3.47 14.08 4.05
N GLY A 163 -4.68 14.05 4.66
CA GLY A 163 -5.87 13.46 4.03
C GLY A 163 -6.29 14.16 2.74
N ASP A 164 -6.22 15.50 2.70
CA ASP A 164 -6.61 16.27 1.52
C ASP A 164 -5.65 15.97 0.34
N VAL A 165 -4.34 15.94 0.64
CA VAL A 165 -3.31 15.62 -0.36
C VAL A 165 -3.43 14.15 -0.80
N LYS A 166 -3.72 13.24 0.13
CA LYS A 166 -3.94 11.82 -0.16
C LYS A 166 -5.08 11.59 -1.14
N VAL A 167 -6.23 12.25 -0.93
CA VAL A 167 -7.37 12.15 -1.84
C VAL A 167 -6.99 12.62 -3.25
N VAL A 168 -6.32 13.76 -3.37
CA VAL A 168 -5.87 14.26 -4.68
C VAL A 168 -4.88 13.29 -5.33
N PHE A 169 -3.95 12.74 -4.55
CA PHE A 169 -2.97 11.78 -5.01
C PHE A 169 -3.63 10.50 -5.54
N ASP A 170 -4.54 9.91 -4.77
CA ASP A 170 -5.27 8.69 -5.16
C ASP A 170 -6.16 8.94 -6.40
N CYS A 171 -6.87 10.06 -6.44
CA CYS A 171 -7.66 10.46 -7.61
C CYS A 171 -6.79 10.66 -8.86
N SER A 172 -5.60 11.23 -8.73
CA SER A 172 -4.67 11.41 -9.85
C SER A 172 -4.20 10.07 -10.43
N HIS A 173 -3.97 9.06 -9.58
CA HIS A 173 -3.61 7.70 -10.01
C HIS A 173 -4.74 7.00 -10.75
N VAL A 174 -5.95 7.12 -10.24
CA VAL A 174 -7.14 6.59 -10.91
C VAL A 174 -7.35 7.28 -12.25
N ALA A 175 -7.25 8.60 -12.30
CA ALA A 175 -7.40 9.36 -13.56
C ALA A 175 -6.32 9.00 -14.58
N ALA A 176 -5.05 8.89 -14.17
CA ALA A 176 -3.96 8.48 -15.05
C ALA A 176 -4.14 7.04 -15.54
N SER A 177 -4.56 6.13 -14.67
CA SER A 177 -4.89 4.74 -15.01
C SER A 177 -5.99 4.66 -16.05
N LEU A 178 -7.11 5.37 -15.83
CA LEU A 178 -8.23 5.41 -16.77
C LEU A 178 -7.82 6.02 -18.11
N ALA A 179 -7.08 7.13 -18.11
CA ALA A 179 -6.62 7.77 -19.33
C ALA A 179 -5.76 6.80 -20.17
N LEU A 180 -4.77 6.12 -19.55
CA LEU A 180 -3.94 5.13 -20.22
C LEU A 180 -4.76 3.96 -20.74
N SER A 181 -5.68 3.43 -19.93
CA SER A 181 -6.52 2.30 -20.32
C SER A 181 -7.42 2.63 -21.49
N LEU A 182 -8.06 3.80 -21.48
CA LEU A 182 -8.94 4.22 -22.56
C LEU A 182 -8.19 4.51 -23.86
N ILE A 183 -7.00 5.13 -23.78
CA ILE A 183 -6.18 5.49 -24.95
C ILE A 183 -5.57 4.25 -25.61
N PHE A 184 -5.04 3.31 -24.83
CA PHE A 184 -4.23 2.22 -25.37
C PHE A 184 -4.92 0.85 -25.34
N MET A 185 -5.89 0.62 -24.45
CA MET A 185 -6.51 -0.69 -24.28
C MET A 185 -7.99 -0.70 -24.69
N TYR A 186 -8.60 0.47 -24.85
CA TYR A 186 -10.05 0.63 -25.14
C TYR A 186 -10.95 -0.06 -24.12
N ASN A 187 -10.47 -0.20 -22.88
CA ASN A 187 -11.20 -0.79 -21.75
C ASN A 187 -10.88 -0.04 -20.44
N LEU A 188 -11.42 -0.52 -19.32
CA LEU A 188 -11.24 0.13 -18.02
C LEU A 188 -9.92 -0.25 -17.31
N GLY A 189 -9.10 -1.15 -17.88
CA GLY A 189 -7.84 -1.59 -17.30
C GLY A 189 -8.01 -2.15 -15.88
N GLY A 190 -7.21 -1.64 -14.95
CA GLY A 190 -7.30 -2.01 -13.53
C GLY A 190 -8.44 -1.35 -12.76
N PHE A 191 -9.19 -0.41 -13.38
CA PHE A 191 -10.31 0.27 -12.73
C PHE A 191 -11.55 -0.62 -12.68
N GLY A 192 -12.20 -0.66 -11.52
CA GLY A 192 -13.42 -1.44 -11.34
C GLY A 192 -14.15 -1.08 -10.03
N VAL A 193 -15.13 -1.91 -9.68
CA VAL A 193 -15.93 -1.73 -8.46
C VAL A 193 -15.03 -1.71 -7.21
N THR A 194 -14.01 -2.57 -7.16
CA THR A 194 -13.03 -2.60 -6.07
C THR A 194 -12.30 -1.26 -5.92
N THR A 195 -11.97 -0.58 -7.02
CA THR A 195 -11.29 0.72 -7.00
C THR A 195 -12.16 1.78 -6.35
N ALA A 196 -13.45 1.84 -6.72
CA ALA A 196 -14.39 2.79 -6.13
C ALA A 196 -14.62 2.49 -4.63
N ILE A 197 -14.85 1.22 -4.28
CA ILE A 197 -15.06 0.81 -2.89
C ILE A 197 -13.80 1.06 -2.04
N SER A 198 -12.61 0.71 -2.54
CA SER A 198 -11.37 0.92 -1.80
C SER A 198 -11.07 2.40 -1.56
N ALA A 199 -11.31 3.25 -2.55
CA ALA A 199 -11.12 4.70 -2.41
C ALA A 199 -12.00 5.30 -1.30
N LEU A 200 -13.23 4.80 -1.14
CA LEU A 200 -14.18 5.31 -0.16
C LEU A 200 -14.06 4.64 1.22
N PHE A 201 -13.83 3.34 1.25
CA PHE A 201 -14.01 2.53 2.47
C PHE A 201 -12.72 1.96 3.05
N LEU A 202 -11.61 1.81 2.28
CA LEU A 202 -10.40 1.16 2.75
C LEU A 202 -9.85 1.83 4.03
N GLY A 203 -9.88 3.16 4.11
CA GLY A 203 -9.46 3.89 5.30
C GLY A 203 -10.32 3.58 6.53
N HIS A 204 -11.64 3.47 6.35
CA HIS A 204 -12.56 3.10 7.43
C HIS A 204 -12.34 1.66 7.89
N VAL A 205 -12.20 0.73 6.95
CA VAL A 205 -11.91 -0.69 7.25
C VAL A 205 -10.55 -0.83 7.94
N THR A 206 -9.53 -0.08 7.53
CA THR A 206 -8.23 -0.03 8.19
C THR A 206 -8.34 0.48 9.64
N ASN A 207 -9.14 1.52 9.89
CA ASN A 207 -9.37 2.02 11.25
C ASN A 207 -10.07 0.97 12.13
N VAL A 208 -11.05 0.24 11.58
CA VAL A 208 -11.73 -0.87 12.30
C VAL A 208 -10.74 -2.01 12.55
N ALA A 209 -9.95 -2.40 11.55
CA ALA A 209 -8.92 -3.42 11.71
C ALA A 209 -7.89 -3.05 12.79
N THR A 210 -7.50 -1.77 12.85
CA THR A 210 -6.61 -1.24 13.90
C THR A 210 -7.24 -1.39 15.28
N LYS A 211 -8.51 -1.02 15.44
CA LYS A 211 -9.20 -1.09 16.74
C LYS A 211 -9.43 -2.53 17.22
N LEU A 212 -9.79 -3.43 16.31
CA LEU A 212 -10.15 -4.80 16.68
C LEU A 212 -8.93 -5.71 16.87
N PHE A 213 -7.94 -5.61 15.99
CA PHE A 213 -6.84 -6.57 15.93
C PHE A 213 -5.49 -5.95 16.26
N ALA A 214 -5.16 -4.81 15.65
CA ALA A 214 -3.82 -4.25 15.76
C ALA A 214 -3.52 -3.73 17.18
N GLN A 215 -4.50 -3.35 17.98
CA GLN A 215 -4.27 -2.89 19.36
C GLN A 215 -3.58 -3.96 20.23
N ARG A 216 -3.90 -5.25 20.04
CA ARG A 216 -3.22 -6.33 20.77
C ARG A 216 -1.76 -6.44 20.35
N PHE A 217 -1.49 -6.37 19.06
CA PHE A 217 -0.14 -6.42 18.49
C PHE A 217 0.67 -5.16 18.84
N ILE A 218 0.01 -4.00 18.83
CA ILE A 218 0.62 -2.72 19.25
C ILE A 218 1.05 -2.80 20.72
N ARG A 219 0.20 -3.32 21.59
CA ARG A 219 0.55 -3.52 23.03
C ARG A 219 1.74 -4.44 23.19
N ALA A 220 1.79 -5.56 22.47
CA ALA A 220 2.91 -6.48 22.49
C ALA A 220 4.21 -5.85 21.94
N ALA A 221 4.09 -5.01 20.93
CA ALA A 221 5.24 -4.36 20.28
C ALA A 221 5.80 -3.17 21.07
N PHE A 222 5.00 -2.49 21.88
CA PHE A 222 5.39 -1.28 22.61
C PHE A 222 5.39 -1.46 24.14
N GLY A 223 5.08 -2.65 24.64
CA GLY A 223 5.13 -2.96 26.08
C GLY A 223 4.10 -2.22 26.94
N LYS A 224 2.98 -1.76 26.35
CA LYS A 224 1.93 -0.99 27.04
C LYS A 224 0.65 -1.80 27.13
#